data_e1895b8f372b348f0787c190ac24dda7
#
_entry.id   e1895b8f372b348f0787c190ac24dda7
#
_cell.length_a   1.000
_cell.length_b   1.000
_cell.length_c   1.000
_cell.angle_alpha   90.00
_cell.angle_beta   90.00
_cell.angle_gamma   90.00
#
_symmetry.space_group_name_H-M   'P 1'
#
loop_
_entity.id
_entity.type
_entity.pdbx_description
1 polymer ?
#
loop_
_entity_poly.entity_id
_entity_poly.type
_entity_poly.pdbx_seq_one_letter_code
_entity_poly.pdbx_strand_id
1 'polypeptide(L)'
;SFAGQPFEREWPTVTCVRIMTVAKLPEDCDAVIMQENTTVTEAGIQFNQTDVKPQNNIRPTGDDIKQGDIVLAKGARLTPRDIPMIASLGVSHVTVVRKPKVAFFSTGDELKPLGEPLEAGQIYDSNRYGIKPLIENFGCEAIDLGIIPDCPETLKATFEKAQTLADVVV
;
A
#
# COMPACT_ATOMS: atom_id res chain seq x y z
N SER A 1 -8.12 0.46 32.15
CA SER A 1 -7.37 -0.30 31.13
C SER A 1 -6.93 0.64 30.03
N PHE A 2 -5.69 0.56 29.62
CA PHE A 2 -5.10 1.36 28.53
C PHE A 2 -4.75 0.46 27.36
N ALA A 3 -4.73 1.03 26.15
CA ALA A 3 -4.25 0.32 24.97
C ALA A 3 -2.79 -0.14 25.19
N GLY A 4 -2.50 -1.41 24.88
CA GLY A 4 -1.19 -2.04 25.14
C GLY A 4 -0.89 -2.38 26.61
N GLN A 5 -1.77 -2.04 27.55
CA GLN A 5 -1.65 -2.36 28.98
C GLN A 5 -2.96 -2.99 29.48
N PRO A 6 -3.15 -4.31 29.30
CA PRO A 6 -4.35 -4.99 29.77
C PRO A 6 -4.55 -4.81 31.27
N PHE A 7 -5.79 -4.74 31.69
CA PHE A 7 -6.12 -4.71 33.12
C PHE A 7 -6.21 -6.16 33.63
N GLU A 8 -5.29 -6.56 34.49
CA GLU A 8 -5.14 -7.94 35.00
C GLU A 8 -5.44 -8.07 36.47
N ARG A 9 -6.07 -7.05 37.10
CA ARG A 9 -6.38 -7.06 38.53
C ARG A 9 -7.80 -7.52 38.77
N GLU A 10 -8.02 -8.25 39.85
CA GLU A 10 -9.35 -8.47 40.38
C GLU A 10 -9.97 -7.12 40.82
N TRP A 11 -11.23 -6.95 40.61
CA TRP A 11 -11.99 -5.78 41.05
C TRP A 11 -13.18 -6.14 41.91
N PRO A 12 -13.61 -5.23 42.80
CA PRO A 12 -14.77 -5.48 43.66
C PRO A 12 -16.06 -5.62 42.84
N THR A 13 -16.96 -6.47 43.30
CA THR A 13 -18.34 -6.58 42.76
C THR A 13 -19.03 -5.21 42.79
N VAL A 14 -19.91 -4.93 41.84
CA VAL A 14 -20.63 -3.65 41.71
C VAL A 14 -19.72 -2.45 41.39
N THR A 15 -18.59 -2.69 40.77
CA THR A 15 -17.70 -1.63 40.27
C THR A 15 -17.53 -1.75 38.75
N CYS A 16 -16.96 -0.75 38.14
CA CYS A 16 -16.63 -0.78 36.70
C CYS A 16 -15.17 -0.37 36.47
N VAL A 17 -14.62 -0.77 35.36
CA VAL A 17 -13.28 -0.38 34.94
C VAL A 17 -13.37 0.67 33.85
N ARG A 18 -12.71 1.81 34.08
CA ARG A 18 -12.53 2.78 33.00
C ARG A 18 -11.59 2.21 31.95
N ILE A 19 -12.09 2.08 30.74
CA ILE A 19 -11.36 1.54 29.60
C ILE A 19 -11.17 2.62 28.53
N MET A 20 -10.03 2.63 27.90
CA MET A 20 -9.76 3.51 26.77
C MET A 20 -10.05 2.79 25.45
N THR A 21 -10.34 3.57 24.41
CA THR A 21 -10.54 3.04 23.05
C THR A 21 -9.38 2.11 22.64
N VAL A 22 -9.68 1.00 21.98
CA VAL A 22 -8.73 -0.07 21.55
C VAL A 22 -8.06 -0.85 22.69
N ALA A 23 -8.39 -0.58 23.99
CA ALA A 23 -7.86 -1.38 25.07
C ALA A 23 -8.54 -2.75 25.13
N LYS A 24 -7.77 -3.78 25.57
CA LYS A 24 -8.33 -5.12 25.78
C LYS A 24 -9.37 -5.05 26.90
N LEU A 25 -10.58 -5.58 26.61
CA LEU A 25 -11.63 -5.73 27.60
C LEU A 25 -11.22 -6.78 28.64
N PRO A 26 -11.41 -6.51 29.95
CA PRO A 26 -11.24 -7.54 30.98
C PRO A 26 -12.19 -8.72 30.76
N GLU A 27 -11.75 -9.94 31.15
CA GLU A 27 -12.47 -11.19 30.85
C GLU A 27 -13.87 -11.27 31.46
N ASP A 28 -14.07 -10.61 32.63
CA ASP A 28 -15.36 -10.61 33.34
C ASP A 28 -16.33 -9.52 32.84
N CYS A 29 -16.00 -8.81 31.77
CA CYS A 29 -16.86 -7.77 31.19
C CYS A 29 -17.49 -8.23 29.87
N ASP A 30 -18.76 -7.93 29.73
CA ASP A 30 -19.57 -8.29 28.57
C ASP A 30 -20.20 -7.08 27.86
N ALA A 31 -20.01 -5.86 28.39
CA ALA A 31 -20.48 -4.62 27.75
C ALA A 31 -19.60 -3.43 28.10
N VAL A 32 -19.55 -2.46 27.20
CA VAL A 32 -18.89 -1.16 27.40
C VAL A 32 -19.92 -0.04 27.22
N ILE A 33 -20.00 0.85 28.21
CA ILE A 33 -20.81 2.05 28.15
C ILE A 33 -19.92 3.22 27.78
N MET A 34 -20.29 3.96 26.73
CA MET A 34 -19.57 5.16 26.33
C MET A 34 -19.61 6.22 27.45
N GLN A 35 -18.51 6.92 27.66
CA GLN A 35 -18.39 7.92 28.72
C GLN A 35 -19.46 9.02 28.58
N GLU A 36 -19.86 9.36 27.38
CA GLU A 36 -20.88 10.36 27.07
C GLU A 36 -22.29 9.98 27.58
N ASN A 37 -22.51 8.67 27.79
CA ASN A 37 -23.76 8.13 28.32
C ASN A 37 -23.69 7.86 29.84
N THR A 38 -22.67 8.40 30.51
CA THR A 38 -22.48 8.21 31.98
C THR A 38 -22.39 9.55 32.69
N THR A 39 -22.82 9.56 33.96
CA THR A 39 -22.63 10.70 34.85
C THR A 39 -21.85 10.25 36.08
N VAL A 40 -20.74 10.92 36.35
CA VAL A 40 -19.93 10.68 37.55
C VAL A 40 -20.51 11.50 38.69
N THR A 41 -20.86 10.81 39.79
CA THR A 41 -21.40 11.43 41.02
C THR A 41 -20.54 11.03 42.20
N GLU A 42 -20.79 11.65 43.37
CA GLU A 42 -20.12 11.23 44.65
C GLU A 42 -20.46 9.79 45.03
N ALA A 43 -21.64 9.29 44.65
CA ALA A 43 -22.10 7.94 44.93
C ALA A 43 -21.59 6.89 43.90
N GLY A 44 -20.94 7.33 42.79
CA GLY A 44 -20.42 6.46 41.75
C GLY A 44 -20.80 6.91 40.35
N ILE A 45 -20.80 5.96 39.42
CA ILE A 45 -21.12 6.21 38.01
C ILE A 45 -22.58 5.82 37.74
N GLN A 46 -23.34 6.77 37.23
CA GLN A 46 -24.74 6.56 36.85
C GLN A 46 -24.87 6.45 35.32
N PHE A 47 -25.70 5.54 34.86
CA PHE A 47 -26.03 5.32 33.45
C PHE A 47 -27.46 4.76 33.35
N ASN A 48 -28.06 4.84 32.13
CA ASN A 48 -29.36 4.28 31.90
C ASN A 48 -29.23 2.77 31.61
N GLN A 49 -29.90 1.93 32.38
CA GLN A 49 -29.87 0.46 32.21
C GLN A 49 -30.40 0.01 30.85
N THR A 50 -31.27 0.78 30.19
CA THR A 50 -31.77 0.45 28.84
C THR A 50 -30.69 0.54 27.76
N ASP A 51 -29.59 1.25 28.03
CA ASP A 51 -28.50 1.43 27.11
C ASP A 51 -27.44 0.30 27.20
N VAL A 52 -27.60 -0.60 28.19
CA VAL A 52 -26.67 -1.71 28.42
C VAL A 52 -27.23 -2.98 27.80
N LYS A 53 -26.57 -3.46 26.77
CA LYS A 53 -26.83 -4.77 26.17
C LYS A 53 -25.52 -5.57 26.14
N PRO A 54 -25.58 -6.90 26.27
CA PRO A 54 -24.41 -7.75 26.08
C PRO A 54 -23.75 -7.47 24.75
N GLN A 55 -22.44 -7.45 24.72
CA GLN A 55 -21.57 -7.14 23.55
C GLN A 55 -21.63 -5.67 23.07
N ASN A 56 -22.32 -4.77 23.79
CA ASN A 56 -22.42 -3.38 23.38
C ASN A 56 -21.05 -2.70 23.37
N ASN A 57 -20.71 -2.02 22.29
CA ASN A 57 -19.42 -1.34 22.05
C ASN A 57 -18.17 -2.24 22.21
N ILE A 58 -18.33 -3.55 22.02
CA ILE A 58 -17.25 -4.53 22.01
C ILE A 58 -17.04 -5.01 20.58
N ARG A 59 -15.79 -5.03 20.14
CA ARG A 59 -15.40 -5.66 18.87
C ARG A 59 -14.86 -7.06 19.16
N PRO A 60 -15.57 -8.12 18.75
CA PRO A 60 -15.07 -9.47 18.95
C PRO A 60 -13.85 -9.76 18.05
N THR A 61 -13.04 -10.73 18.45
CA THR A 61 -11.95 -11.21 17.61
C THR A 61 -12.49 -11.70 16.26
N GLY A 62 -11.92 -11.21 15.16
CA GLY A 62 -12.34 -11.55 13.81
C GLY A 62 -13.52 -10.72 13.29
N ASP A 63 -13.88 -9.61 13.94
CA ASP A 63 -14.92 -8.69 13.47
C ASP A 63 -14.55 -8.05 12.12
N ASP A 64 -13.31 -7.63 11.97
CA ASP A 64 -12.81 -7.07 10.71
C ASP A 64 -12.34 -8.16 9.74
N ILE A 65 -11.51 -9.08 10.19
CA ILE A 65 -10.90 -10.16 9.38
C ILE A 65 -10.80 -11.41 10.25
N LYS A 66 -11.34 -12.50 9.77
CA LYS A 66 -11.28 -13.80 10.45
C LYS A 66 -10.03 -14.57 10.06
N GLN A 67 -9.57 -15.41 10.96
CA GLN A 67 -8.49 -16.34 10.64
C GLN A 67 -8.93 -17.28 9.50
N GLY A 68 -8.13 -17.31 8.42
CA GLY A 68 -8.41 -18.10 7.22
C GLY A 68 -9.07 -17.31 6.09
N ASP A 69 -9.48 -16.07 6.32
CA ASP A 69 -10.00 -15.21 5.25
C ASP A 69 -8.92 -14.89 4.21
N ILE A 70 -9.30 -14.87 2.95
CA ILE A 70 -8.45 -14.41 1.86
C ILE A 70 -8.54 -12.89 1.81
N VAL A 71 -7.55 -12.22 2.37
CA VAL A 71 -7.49 -10.75 2.41
C VAL A 71 -7.14 -10.15 1.06
N LEU A 72 -6.22 -10.79 0.34
CA LEU A 72 -5.81 -10.42 -1.02
C LEU A 72 -5.68 -11.68 -1.87
N ALA A 73 -6.35 -11.70 -3.00
CA ALA A 73 -6.26 -12.82 -3.93
C ALA A 73 -4.90 -12.83 -4.66
N LYS A 74 -4.44 -14.02 -5.03
CA LYS A 74 -3.26 -14.18 -5.89
C LYS A 74 -3.47 -13.43 -7.22
N GLY A 75 -2.48 -12.61 -7.61
CA GLY A 75 -2.53 -11.80 -8.83
C GLY A 75 -3.21 -10.44 -8.65
N ALA A 76 -3.68 -10.10 -7.45
CA ALA A 76 -4.20 -8.77 -7.17
C ALA A 76 -3.09 -7.72 -7.32
N ARG A 77 -3.43 -6.59 -7.96
CA ARG A 77 -2.55 -5.43 -8.02
C ARG A 77 -2.59 -4.70 -6.69
N LEU A 78 -1.46 -4.66 -5.99
CA LEU A 78 -1.34 -3.93 -4.74
C LEU A 78 -1.45 -2.42 -4.96
N THR A 79 -2.27 -1.78 -4.13
CA THR A 79 -2.44 -0.33 -4.10
C THR A 79 -2.04 0.22 -2.74
N PRO A 80 -1.84 1.54 -2.59
CA PRO A 80 -1.57 2.14 -1.28
C PRO A 80 -2.64 1.85 -0.21
N ARG A 81 -3.87 1.52 -0.61
CA ARG A 81 -4.97 1.17 0.31
C ARG A 81 -4.82 -0.22 0.93
N ASP A 82 -4.12 -1.12 0.24
CA ASP A 82 -3.92 -2.50 0.70
C ASP A 82 -2.83 -2.59 1.77
N ILE A 83 -1.89 -1.63 1.77
CA ILE A 83 -0.74 -1.64 2.67
C ILE A 83 -1.11 -1.57 4.16
N PRO A 84 -2.01 -0.66 4.60
CA PRO A 84 -2.44 -0.63 6.01
C PRO A 84 -3.11 -1.93 6.44
N MET A 85 -3.90 -2.55 5.58
CA MET A 85 -4.55 -3.82 5.86
C MET A 85 -3.53 -4.95 6.04
N ILE A 86 -2.53 -5.06 5.15
CA ILE A 86 -1.43 -6.03 5.28
C ILE A 86 -0.67 -5.82 6.58
N ALA A 87 -0.37 -4.55 6.90
CA ALA A 87 0.35 -4.18 8.11
C ALA A 87 -0.44 -4.49 9.39
N SER A 88 -1.77 -4.31 9.40
CA SER A 88 -2.62 -4.63 10.56
C SER A 88 -2.62 -6.13 10.89
N LEU A 89 -2.32 -6.98 9.93
CA LEU A 89 -2.15 -8.42 10.10
C LEU A 89 -0.76 -8.82 10.60
N GLY A 90 0.15 -7.86 10.81
CA GLY A 90 1.53 -8.11 11.23
C GLY A 90 2.43 -8.67 10.11
N VAL A 91 1.97 -8.62 8.85
CA VAL A 91 2.73 -9.13 7.70
C VAL A 91 3.72 -8.07 7.24
N SER A 92 5.01 -8.33 7.41
CA SER A 92 6.09 -7.39 7.06
C SER A 92 6.53 -7.50 5.60
N HIS A 93 6.32 -8.66 4.95
CA HIS A 93 6.76 -8.92 3.59
C HIS A 93 5.71 -9.72 2.83
N VAL A 94 5.48 -9.36 1.58
CA VAL A 94 4.64 -10.10 0.64
C VAL A 94 5.42 -10.42 -0.62
N THR A 95 5.20 -11.60 -1.19
CA THR A 95 5.79 -11.97 -2.47
C THR A 95 5.01 -11.34 -3.61
N VAL A 96 5.69 -10.58 -4.43
CA VAL A 96 5.10 -9.90 -5.59
C VAL A 96 5.84 -10.28 -6.87
N VAL A 97 5.19 -10.10 -8.01
CA VAL A 97 5.85 -10.19 -9.32
C VAL A 97 6.74 -8.96 -9.49
N ARG A 98 7.98 -9.15 -9.99
CA ARG A 98 8.84 -8.02 -10.31
C ARG A 98 8.25 -7.16 -11.43
N LYS A 99 8.63 -5.91 -11.48
CA LYS A 99 8.28 -5.04 -12.61
C LYS A 99 8.93 -5.54 -13.89
N PRO A 100 8.21 -5.59 -15.02
CA PRO A 100 8.83 -5.85 -16.32
C PRO A 100 9.82 -4.73 -16.66
N LYS A 101 10.94 -5.10 -17.29
CA LYS A 101 11.92 -4.17 -17.82
C LYS A 101 11.63 -3.96 -19.31
N VAL A 102 11.52 -2.71 -19.73
CA VAL A 102 11.27 -2.32 -21.11
C VAL A 102 12.43 -1.46 -21.59
N ALA A 103 13.24 -1.99 -22.49
CA ALA A 103 14.26 -1.21 -23.19
C ALA A 103 13.63 -0.49 -24.38
N PHE A 104 14.03 0.74 -24.60
CA PHE A 104 13.57 1.54 -25.75
C PHE A 104 14.68 2.43 -26.27
N PHE A 105 14.61 2.76 -27.54
CA PHE A 105 15.54 3.67 -28.20
C PHE A 105 14.84 4.34 -29.39
N SER A 106 15.38 5.46 -29.83
CA SER A 106 14.98 6.09 -31.08
C SER A 106 16.01 5.77 -32.19
N THR A 107 15.57 5.70 -33.43
CA THR A 107 16.46 5.54 -34.61
C THR A 107 16.26 6.70 -35.55
N GLY A 108 17.31 7.15 -36.15
CA GLY A 108 17.29 8.22 -37.18
C GLY A 108 18.53 9.09 -37.10
N ASP A 109 19.19 9.31 -38.26
CA ASP A 109 20.35 10.20 -38.35
C ASP A 109 19.95 11.68 -38.25
N GLU A 110 18.66 12.00 -38.42
CA GLU A 110 18.10 13.32 -38.27
C GLU A 110 17.88 13.69 -36.76
N LEU A 111 17.91 12.70 -35.87
CA LEU A 111 17.55 12.92 -34.45
C LEU A 111 18.70 13.53 -33.64
N LYS A 112 18.39 14.56 -32.89
CA LYS A 112 19.33 15.21 -31.97
C LYS A 112 18.80 15.20 -30.53
N PRO A 113 19.70 15.06 -29.54
CA PRO A 113 19.35 15.24 -28.14
C PRO A 113 18.82 16.65 -27.86
N LEU A 114 17.99 16.80 -26.84
CA LEU A 114 17.53 18.11 -26.39
C LEU A 114 18.70 18.95 -25.87
N GLY A 115 18.71 20.24 -26.25
CA GLY A 115 19.71 21.21 -25.83
C GLY A 115 20.92 21.35 -26.78
N GLU A 116 21.05 20.49 -27.80
CA GLU A 116 22.02 20.65 -28.86
C GLU A 116 21.48 21.52 -29.99
N PRO A 117 22.31 22.33 -30.68
CA PRO A 117 21.87 23.10 -31.84
C PRO A 117 21.48 22.16 -32.99
N LEU A 118 20.41 22.49 -33.68
CA LEU A 118 19.98 21.75 -34.87
C LEU A 118 20.67 22.27 -36.14
N GLU A 119 21.12 21.34 -36.95
CA GLU A 119 21.54 21.62 -38.31
C GLU A 119 20.39 21.47 -39.32
N ALA A 120 20.58 21.85 -40.55
CA ALA A 120 19.54 21.72 -41.58
C ALA A 120 19.13 20.23 -41.78
N GLY A 121 17.83 19.96 -41.67
CA GLY A 121 17.26 18.62 -41.78
C GLY A 121 17.23 17.83 -40.46
N GLN A 122 17.71 18.37 -39.35
CA GLN A 122 17.66 17.72 -38.02
C GLN A 122 16.45 18.15 -37.22
N ILE A 123 16.00 17.25 -36.35
CA ILE A 123 14.90 17.46 -35.40
C ILE A 123 15.27 16.94 -34.00
N TYR A 124 14.62 17.43 -33.00
CA TYR A 124 14.79 16.88 -31.64
C TYR A 124 14.04 15.56 -31.48
N ASP A 125 14.69 14.63 -30.78
CA ASP A 125 14.09 13.36 -30.38
C ASP A 125 13.04 13.58 -29.25
N SER A 126 11.82 13.95 -29.65
CA SER A 126 10.74 14.20 -28.68
C SER A 126 10.02 12.92 -28.25
N ASN A 127 9.97 11.89 -29.09
CA ASN A 127 9.22 10.66 -28.84
C ASN A 127 9.77 9.90 -27.63
N ARG A 128 11.08 9.79 -27.52
CA ARG A 128 11.74 9.09 -26.41
C ARG A 128 11.36 9.67 -25.05
N TYR A 129 11.21 10.98 -24.95
CA TYR A 129 10.78 11.67 -23.74
C TYR A 129 9.31 11.45 -23.39
N GLY A 130 8.47 11.11 -24.35
CA GLY A 130 7.09 10.71 -24.15
C GLY A 130 6.94 9.22 -23.80
N ILE A 131 7.73 8.37 -24.43
CA ILE A 131 7.68 6.90 -24.24
C ILE A 131 8.14 6.51 -22.83
N LYS A 132 9.22 7.11 -22.33
CA LYS A 132 9.73 6.80 -20.98
C LYS A 132 8.68 6.91 -19.88
N PRO A 133 8.04 8.07 -19.65
CA PRO A 133 7.02 8.20 -18.62
C PRO A 133 5.79 7.34 -18.87
N LEU A 134 5.48 7.01 -20.12
CA LEU A 134 4.40 6.09 -20.45
C LEU A 134 4.71 4.67 -19.96
N ILE A 135 5.91 4.15 -20.21
CA ILE A 135 6.38 2.86 -19.70
C ILE A 135 6.32 2.83 -18.16
N GLU A 136 6.82 3.89 -17.52
CA GLU A 136 6.82 4.02 -16.06
C GLU A 136 5.39 4.06 -15.49
N ASN A 137 4.46 4.75 -16.16
CA ASN A 137 3.06 4.84 -15.76
C ASN A 137 2.34 3.48 -15.84
N PHE A 138 2.74 2.60 -16.75
CA PHE A 138 2.28 1.20 -16.78
C PHE A 138 2.88 0.33 -15.69
N GLY A 139 3.74 0.88 -14.83
CA GLY A 139 4.38 0.18 -13.74
C GLY A 139 5.58 -0.67 -14.17
N CYS A 140 6.14 -0.41 -15.34
CA CYS A 140 7.35 -1.05 -15.85
C CYS A 140 8.61 -0.24 -15.47
N GLU A 141 9.77 -0.89 -15.54
CA GLU A 141 11.08 -0.24 -15.45
C GLU A 141 11.55 0.14 -16.86
N ALA A 142 11.75 1.43 -17.10
CA ALA A 142 12.16 1.93 -18.40
C ALA A 142 13.70 1.97 -18.52
N ILE A 143 14.26 1.34 -19.53
CA ILE A 143 15.69 1.33 -19.86
C ILE A 143 15.90 2.09 -21.16
N ASP A 144 16.40 3.31 -21.06
CA ASP A 144 16.64 4.20 -22.20
C ASP A 144 18.01 3.89 -22.81
N LEU A 145 18.03 3.46 -24.06
CA LEU A 145 19.27 3.16 -24.81
C LEU A 145 19.73 4.31 -25.73
N GLY A 146 19.00 5.42 -25.72
CA GLY A 146 19.38 6.64 -26.44
C GLY A 146 18.92 6.68 -27.90
N ILE A 147 19.63 7.48 -28.69
CA ILE A 147 19.45 7.61 -30.15
C ILE A 147 20.48 6.71 -30.83
N ILE A 148 20.01 5.88 -31.74
CA ILE A 148 20.82 4.91 -32.46
C ILE A 148 20.86 5.35 -33.94
N PRO A 149 22.06 5.48 -34.54
CA PRO A 149 22.17 5.78 -35.96
C PRO A 149 21.51 4.72 -36.85
N ASP A 150 21.06 5.12 -38.03
CA ASP A 150 20.45 4.23 -39.04
C ASP A 150 21.51 3.35 -39.72
N CYS A 151 22.21 2.57 -38.94
CA CYS A 151 23.24 1.62 -39.37
C CYS A 151 22.84 0.20 -38.96
N PRO A 152 22.71 -0.76 -39.86
CA PRO A 152 22.28 -2.13 -39.58
C PRO A 152 23.11 -2.82 -38.46
N GLU A 153 24.40 -2.62 -38.46
CA GLU A 153 25.32 -3.21 -37.47
C GLU A 153 25.07 -2.66 -36.09
N THR A 154 24.93 -1.33 -35.98
CA THR A 154 24.64 -0.64 -34.68
C THR A 154 23.26 -1.01 -34.17
N LEU A 155 22.27 -1.07 -35.06
CA LEU A 155 20.92 -1.45 -34.72
C LEU A 155 20.87 -2.89 -34.18
N LYS A 156 21.53 -3.82 -34.90
CA LYS A 156 21.63 -5.22 -34.48
C LYS A 156 22.30 -5.33 -33.09
N ALA A 157 23.43 -4.68 -32.88
CA ALA A 157 24.12 -4.68 -31.60
C ALA A 157 23.26 -4.09 -30.47
N THR A 158 22.47 -3.06 -30.78
CA THR A 158 21.54 -2.47 -29.82
C THR A 158 20.42 -3.43 -29.43
N PHE A 159 19.82 -4.14 -30.37
CA PHE A 159 18.84 -5.18 -30.07
C PHE A 159 19.43 -6.32 -29.24
N GLU A 160 20.62 -6.81 -29.60
CA GLU A 160 21.32 -7.85 -28.84
C GLU A 160 21.59 -7.40 -27.41
N LYS A 161 22.02 -6.16 -27.23
CA LYS A 161 22.20 -5.54 -25.88
C LYS A 161 20.85 -5.44 -25.13
N ALA A 162 19.82 -4.94 -25.79
CA ALA A 162 18.51 -4.76 -25.20
C ALA A 162 17.92 -6.09 -24.69
N GLN A 163 18.07 -7.19 -25.45
CA GLN A 163 17.62 -8.52 -25.06
C GLN A 163 18.27 -9.03 -23.77
N THR A 164 19.49 -8.59 -23.45
CA THR A 164 20.17 -8.98 -22.20
C THR A 164 19.72 -8.16 -21.00
N LEU A 165 19.14 -6.98 -21.24
CA LEU A 165 18.80 -6.00 -20.20
C LEU A 165 17.32 -5.96 -19.84
N ALA A 166 16.45 -6.33 -20.79
CA ALA A 166 15.01 -6.10 -20.69
C ALA A 166 14.19 -7.32 -21.12
N ASP A 167 12.92 -7.34 -20.68
CA ASP A 167 11.95 -8.36 -21.04
C ASP A 167 11.25 -8.01 -22.37
N VAL A 168 11.19 -6.72 -22.69
CA VAL A 168 10.55 -6.17 -23.90
C VAL A 168 11.44 -5.08 -24.48
N VAL A 169 11.46 -4.97 -25.81
CA VAL A 169 12.17 -3.91 -26.56
C VAL A 169 11.16 -3.15 -27.41
N VAL A 170 11.22 -1.82 -27.40
CA VAL A 170 10.35 -0.90 -28.15
C VAL A 170 11.23 0.10 -28.94
#